data_4f6ae031307e4837546cb2e914d653ad
#
_entry.id   4f6ae031307e4837546cb2e914d653ad
#
_cell.length_a   1.000
_cell.length_b   1.000
_cell.length_c   1.000
_cell.angle_alpha   90.00
_cell.angle_beta   90.00
_cell.angle_gamma   90.00
#
_symmetry.space_group_name_H-M   'P 1'
#
loop_
_entity.id
_entity.type
_entity.pdbx_description
1 polymer ?
#
loop_
_entity_poly.entity_id
_entity_poly.type
_entity_poly.pdbx_seq_one_letter_code
_entity_poly.pdbx_strand_id
1 'polypeptide(L)'
;MKLICEFDRAQYLTGQEVRLSLPEGVNAPRVCVYRLETPVDCSVRQSGRTLILPPLPIGSYGVAVEAGSAQWEGAFDVVEDSRQVTRYAFLSDFTSADTETQDVDWLRRLHFNAVQFYDWMYRHDMLLPPQERYLDPMGRETDLAAIRAKIAACKAAGIRPIAYGAVYAAAKELFAEHPEWAMYTMDGQAMTFAGWLYYMNIAPSCGWSEHILAEFRKAVAFGFSGIHMDTYGFPKQVWDAERRPVELTDALPKLIDRAAEAVRTEDPAAGVIFNAVNNWPMEAVAETRQDAVYIEVWPPNDRYYDLYTLIREARLCSGKQVVLAAYLHPFQQADTDGAERAFRLSWAAISAA
;
A
#
# COMPACT_ATOMS: atom_id res chain seq x y z
N MET A 1 -29.88 22.72 -2.50
CA MET A 1 -29.41 21.44 -1.95
C MET A 1 -28.06 21.10 -2.65
N LYS A 2 -27.01 20.74 -1.92
CA LYS A 2 -25.76 20.33 -2.55
C LYS A 2 -25.92 18.88 -3.02
N LEU A 3 -25.81 18.62 -4.33
CA LEU A 3 -25.79 17.25 -4.87
C LEU A 3 -24.43 16.64 -4.57
N ILE A 4 -24.39 15.54 -3.84
CA ILE A 4 -23.18 14.76 -3.57
C ILE A 4 -23.54 13.30 -3.83
N CYS A 5 -22.87 12.69 -4.79
CA CYS A 5 -23.02 11.28 -5.10
C CYS A 5 -21.76 10.52 -4.65
N GLU A 6 -21.89 9.24 -4.38
CA GLU A 6 -20.78 8.42 -3.89
C GLU A 6 -20.72 7.07 -4.60
N PHE A 7 -19.55 6.73 -5.13
CA PHE A 7 -19.29 5.40 -5.65
C PHE A 7 -19.23 4.38 -4.50
N ASP A 8 -19.72 3.18 -4.73
CA ASP A 8 -19.65 2.08 -3.77
C ASP A 8 -18.25 1.45 -3.68
N ARG A 9 -17.39 1.71 -4.67
CA ARG A 9 -16.03 1.18 -4.75
C ARG A 9 -15.02 2.26 -5.12
N ALA A 10 -13.79 2.09 -4.64
CA ALA A 10 -12.65 2.92 -5.04
C ALA A 10 -12.15 2.61 -6.45
N GLN A 11 -12.38 1.39 -6.95
CA GLN A 11 -12.00 0.90 -8.26
C GLN A 11 -12.93 -0.23 -8.69
N TYR A 12 -13.17 -0.38 -9.98
CA TYR A 12 -14.00 -1.44 -10.57
C TYR A 12 -13.17 -2.38 -11.43
N LEU A 13 -13.54 -3.66 -11.43
CA LEU A 13 -12.98 -4.64 -12.33
C LEU A 13 -13.89 -4.81 -13.56
N THR A 14 -13.32 -5.28 -14.65
CA THR A 14 -14.09 -5.65 -15.87
C THR A 14 -15.23 -6.61 -15.50
N GLY A 15 -16.40 -6.37 -16.09
CA GLY A 15 -17.59 -7.16 -15.81
C GLY A 15 -18.40 -6.73 -14.57
N GLN A 16 -17.90 -5.79 -13.76
CA GLN A 16 -18.65 -5.23 -12.63
C GLN A 16 -19.54 -4.06 -13.05
N GLU A 17 -20.74 -3.99 -12.47
CA GLU A 17 -21.59 -2.81 -12.54
C GLU A 17 -20.98 -1.68 -11.68
N VAL A 18 -21.04 -0.44 -12.17
CA VAL A 18 -20.65 0.74 -11.39
C VAL A 18 -21.88 1.29 -10.67
N ARG A 19 -21.77 1.42 -9.36
CA ARG A 19 -22.88 1.87 -8.50
C ARG A 19 -22.57 3.21 -7.85
N LEU A 20 -23.54 4.12 -7.93
CA LEU A 20 -23.44 5.47 -7.44
C LEU A 20 -24.64 5.80 -6.56
N SER A 21 -24.43 6.10 -5.29
CA SER A 21 -25.48 6.49 -4.36
C SER A 21 -25.88 7.94 -4.57
N LEU A 22 -27.19 8.20 -4.60
CA LEU A 22 -27.81 9.53 -4.66
C LEU A 22 -28.20 10.02 -3.28
N PRO A 23 -28.13 11.33 -3.01
CA PRO A 23 -28.72 11.91 -1.80
C PRO A 23 -30.24 11.72 -1.78
N GLU A 24 -30.83 11.88 -0.61
CA GLU A 24 -32.27 11.77 -0.42
C GLU A 24 -33.02 12.83 -1.23
N GLY A 25 -34.17 12.44 -1.80
CA GLY A 25 -35.04 13.34 -2.57
C GLY A 25 -34.62 13.53 -4.02
N VAL A 26 -33.54 12.93 -4.50
CA VAL A 26 -33.14 12.99 -5.92
C VAL A 26 -33.79 11.84 -6.69
N ASN A 27 -34.67 12.20 -7.64
CA ASN A 27 -35.35 11.25 -8.50
C ASN A 27 -35.06 11.55 -9.98
N ALA A 28 -34.82 10.51 -10.77
CA ALA A 28 -34.61 10.58 -12.21
C ALA A 28 -33.64 11.69 -12.66
N PRO A 29 -32.40 11.74 -12.12
CA PRO A 29 -31.41 12.70 -12.55
C PRO A 29 -30.97 12.39 -14.00
N ARG A 30 -30.50 13.42 -14.69
CA ARG A 30 -29.79 13.23 -15.95
C ARG A 30 -28.36 12.75 -15.61
N VAL A 31 -27.92 11.68 -16.27
CA VAL A 31 -26.59 11.11 -16.08
C VAL A 31 -25.87 11.07 -17.41
N CYS A 32 -24.67 11.60 -17.45
CA CYS A 32 -23.78 11.51 -18.60
C CYS A 32 -22.48 10.85 -18.17
N VAL A 33 -21.99 9.90 -18.95
CA VAL A 33 -20.71 9.23 -18.74
C VAL A 33 -19.76 9.62 -19.87
N TYR A 34 -18.51 9.86 -19.53
CA TYR A 34 -17.50 10.31 -20.49
C TYR A 34 -16.25 9.46 -20.41
N ARG A 35 -15.58 9.29 -21.52
CA ARG A 35 -14.20 8.83 -21.60
C ARG A 35 -13.36 9.98 -22.15
N LEU A 36 -12.59 10.63 -21.30
CA LEU A 36 -12.04 11.97 -21.56
C LEU A 36 -13.19 12.94 -21.94
N GLU A 37 -13.16 13.54 -23.11
CA GLU A 37 -14.17 14.48 -23.59
C GLU A 37 -15.30 13.80 -24.38
N THR A 38 -15.20 12.50 -24.66
CA THR A 38 -16.15 11.77 -25.52
C THR A 38 -17.26 11.16 -24.67
N PRO A 39 -18.54 11.49 -24.92
CA PRO A 39 -19.66 10.81 -24.27
C PRO A 39 -19.66 9.31 -24.56
N VAL A 40 -19.95 8.54 -23.54
CA VAL A 40 -20.12 7.08 -23.64
C VAL A 40 -21.60 6.77 -23.64
N ASP A 41 -22.05 6.09 -24.71
CA ASP A 41 -23.43 5.60 -24.77
C ASP A 41 -23.57 4.37 -23.85
N CYS A 42 -24.22 4.56 -22.71
CA CYS A 42 -24.52 3.50 -21.78
C CYS A 42 -25.88 3.72 -21.12
N SER A 43 -26.65 2.63 -20.98
CA SER A 43 -27.96 2.67 -20.31
C SER A 43 -27.76 2.70 -18.79
N VAL A 44 -28.02 3.86 -18.17
CA VAL A 44 -28.03 3.99 -16.72
C VAL A 44 -29.41 3.68 -16.18
N ARG A 45 -29.51 2.77 -15.20
CA ARG A 45 -30.76 2.47 -14.51
C ARG A 45 -30.72 3.02 -13.08
N GLN A 46 -31.87 3.41 -12.56
CA GLN A 46 -32.01 3.80 -11.17
C GLN A 46 -32.79 2.72 -10.40
N SER A 47 -32.29 2.35 -9.23
CA SER A 47 -32.96 1.47 -8.27
C SER A 47 -32.94 2.11 -6.90
N GLY A 48 -34.07 2.65 -6.48
CA GLY A 48 -34.15 3.46 -5.28
C GLY A 48 -33.19 4.67 -5.37
N ARG A 49 -32.27 4.77 -4.42
CA ARG A 49 -31.25 5.82 -4.38
C ARG A 49 -29.93 5.45 -5.07
N THR A 50 -29.91 4.39 -5.84
CA THR A 50 -28.69 3.94 -6.52
C THR A 50 -28.83 4.06 -8.04
N LEU A 51 -27.91 4.78 -8.65
CA LEU A 51 -27.66 4.71 -10.09
C LEU A 51 -26.75 3.51 -10.38
N ILE A 52 -27.05 2.79 -11.40
CA ILE A 52 -26.32 1.58 -11.79
C ILE A 52 -25.96 1.69 -13.26
N LEU A 53 -24.67 1.77 -13.54
CA LEU A 53 -24.13 1.72 -14.87
C LEU A 53 -23.81 0.25 -15.23
N PRO A 54 -24.01 -0.16 -16.48
CA PRO A 54 -23.59 -1.48 -16.90
C PRO A 54 -22.06 -1.66 -16.80
N PRO A 55 -21.56 -2.89 -16.87
CA PRO A 55 -20.13 -3.11 -17.02
C PRO A 55 -19.57 -2.35 -18.21
N LEU A 56 -18.45 -1.66 -17.99
CA LEU A 56 -17.77 -0.86 -19.00
C LEU A 56 -16.41 -1.49 -19.37
N PRO A 57 -15.88 -1.20 -20.56
CA PRO A 57 -14.52 -1.60 -20.94
C PRO A 57 -13.46 -1.00 -20.02
N ILE A 58 -12.23 -1.55 -20.06
CA ILE A 58 -11.06 -1.01 -19.35
C ILE A 58 -10.87 0.45 -19.75
N GLY A 59 -10.72 1.33 -18.76
CA GLY A 59 -10.48 2.75 -18.95
C GLY A 59 -10.83 3.60 -17.74
N SER A 60 -10.53 4.89 -17.87
CA SER A 60 -10.91 5.92 -16.88
C SER A 60 -12.13 6.68 -17.43
N TYR A 61 -13.09 6.93 -16.57
CA TYR A 61 -14.37 7.51 -16.91
C TYR A 61 -14.69 8.69 -16.00
N GLY A 62 -15.28 9.73 -16.59
CA GLY A 62 -15.99 10.78 -15.87
C GLY A 62 -17.48 10.51 -15.83
N VAL A 63 -18.16 10.95 -14.80
CA VAL A 63 -19.61 10.92 -14.69
C VAL A 63 -20.13 12.26 -14.20
N ALA A 64 -21.12 12.81 -14.90
CA ALA A 64 -21.87 13.98 -14.48
C ALA A 64 -23.32 13.57 -14.13
N VAL A 65 -23.79 14.05 -12.99
CA VAL A 65 -25.17 13.85 -12.51
C VAL A 65 -25.82 15.20 -12.31
N GLU A 66 -26.97 15.42 -12.98
CA GLU A 66 -27.74 16.65 -12.92
C GLU A 66 -29.14 16.38 -12.33
N ALA A 67 -29.51 17.15 -11.30
CA ALA A 67 -30.82 17.05 -10.65
C ALA A 67 -31.39 18.46 -10.44
N GLY A 68 -32.29 18.91 -11.34
CA GLY A 68 -32.76 20.29 -11.38
C GLY A 68 -31.61 21.26 -11.68
N SER A 69 -31.33 22.19 -10.78
CA SER A 69 -30.21 23.12 -10.89
C SER A 69 -28.93 22.66 -10.19
N ALA A 70 -28.96 21.50 -9.55
CA ALA A 70 -27.80 20.93 -8.86
C ALA A 70 -27.04 19.99 -9.80
N GLN A 71 -25.70 20.08 -9.75
CA GLN A 71 -24.80 19.23 -10.54
C GLN A 71 -23.73 18.64 -9.62
N TRP A 72 -23.32 17.41 -9.93
CA TRP A 72 -22.18 16.73 -9.33
C TRP A 72 -21.37 16.04 -10.41
N GLU A 73 -20.07 16.04 -10.26
CA GLU A 73 -19.13 15.37 -11.13
C GLU A 73 -18.21 14.48 -10.32
N GLY A 74 -17.89 13.31 -10.89
CA GLY A 74 -16.95 12.35 -10.32
C GLY A 74 -16.25 11.56 -11.40
N ALA A 75 -15.29 10.73 -10.97
CA ALA A 75 -14.54 9.88 -11.87
C ALA A 75 -14.33 8.50 -11.26
N PHE A 76 -14.17 7.50 -12.10
CA PHE A 76 -13.84 6.13 -11.70
C PHE A 76 -13.01 5.46 -12.79
N ASP A 77 -12.33 4.37 -12.42
CA ASP A 77 -11.61 3.53 -13.37
C ASP A 77 -12.10 2.09 -13.33
N VAL A 78 -12.05 1.47 -14.51
CA VAL A 78 -12.29 0.05 -14.73
C VAL A 78 -10.98 -0.57 -15.18
N VAL A 79 -10.54 -1.62 -14.49
CA VAL A 79 -9.30 -2.33 -14.77
C VAL A 79 -9.55 -3.82 -14.91
N GLU A 80 -8.63 -4.53 -15.54
CA GLU A 80 -8.69 -5.99 -15.61
C GLU A 80 -8.20 -6.63 -14.31
N ASP A 81 -7.11 -6.06 -13.74
CA ASP A 81 -6.51 -6.48 -12.49
C ASP A 81 -6.34 -5.28 -11.56
N SER A 82 -6.75 -5.40 -10.31
CA SER A 82 -6.69 -4.33 -9.32
C SER A 82 -5.26 -3.83 -9.03
N ARG A 83 -4.24 -4.58 -9.45
CA ARG A 83 -2.83 -4.24 -9.32
C ARG A 83 -2.32 -3.31 -10.43
N GLN A 84 -3.07 -3.14 -11.52
CA GLN A 84 -2.66 -2.30 -12.66
C GLN A 84 -2.61 -0.80 -12.34
N VAL A 85 -3.44 -0.36 -11.40
CA VAL A 85 -3.45 1.04 -10.92
C VAL A 85 -3.38 1.02 -9.40
N THR A 86 -2.41 1.71 -8.82
CA THR A 86 -2.21 1.74 -7.37
C THR A 86 -2.26 3.17 -6.84
N ARG A 87 -3.30 3.48 -6.06
CA ARG A 87 -3.42 4.68 -5.25
C ARG A 87 -3.34 4.24 -3.79
N TYR A 88 -2.24 4.58 -3.13
CA TYR A 88 -1.80 3.96 -1.89
C TYR A 88 -2.04 4.86 -0.68
N ALA A 89 -2.53 4.27 0.39
CA ALA A 89 -2.76 4.93 1.66
C ALA A 89 -2.36 4.04 2.84
N PHE A 90 -2.55 4.54 4.06
CA PHE A 90 -2.19 3.86 5.31
C PHE A 90 -3.39 3.80 6.26
N LEU A 91 -3.44 2.71 7.04
CA LEU A 91 -4.21 2.58 8.28
C LEU A 91 -3.26 2.16 9.39
N SER A 92 -3.39 2.73 10.58
CA SER A 92 -2.49 2.50 11.72
C SER A 92 -3.18 2.26 13.05
N ASP A 93 -4.52 2.38 13.12
CA ASP A 93 -5.28 2.27 14.36
C ASP A 93 -6.12 0.99 14.36
N PHE A 94 -5.79 0.07 15.27
CA PHE A 94 -6.36 -1.27 15.33
C PHE A 94 -6.68 -1.70 16.76
N THR A 95 -7.01 -0.77 17.66
CA THR A 95 -7.44 -1.12 19.02
C THR A 95 -8.83 -1.73 19.02
N SER A 96 -9.25 -2.29 20.13
CA SER A 96 -10.62 -2.82 20.27
C SER A 96 -11.73 -1.76 20.13
N ALA A 97 -11.38 -0.47 20.23
CA ALA A 97 -12.28 0.64 19.96
C ALA A 97 -12.39 0.98 18.46
N ASP A 98 -11.43 0.56 17.62
CA ASP A 98 -11.33 0.92 16.21
C ASP A 98 -12.03 -0.07 15.26
N THR A 99 -13.11 -0.71 15.73
CA THR A 99 -13.90 -1.63 14.90
C THR A 99 -14.78 -0.92 13.87
N GLU A 100 -14.95 0.39 14.00
CA GLU A 100 -15.64 1.20 13.01
C GLU A 100 -14.81 1.34 11.73
N THR A 101 -15.50 1.46 10.60
CA THR A 101 -14.89 1.45 9.26
C THR A 101 -15.04 2.78 8.52
N GLN A 102 -15.28 3.88 9.25
CA GLN A 102 -15.45 5.21 8.69
C GLN A 102 -14.18 5.71 7.99
N ASP A 103 -13.00 5.32 8.48
CA ASP A 103 -11.71 5.57 7.84
C ASP A 103 -11.64 4.93 6.45
N VAL A 104 -12.10 3.68 6.32
CA VAL A 104 -12.18 2.98 5.02
C VAL A 104 -13.15 3.68 4.07
N ASP A 105 -14.26 4.23 4.57
CA ASP A 105 -15.18 5.04 3.76
C ASP A 105 -14.52 6.31 3.21
N TRP A 106 -13.71 6.99 4.00
CA TRP A 106 -12.93 8.13 3.52
C TRP A 106 -11.91 7.72 2.46
N LEU A 107 -11.21 6.61 2.63
CA LEU A 107 -10.27 6.09 1.64
C LEU A 107 -10.98 5.76 0.32
N ARG A 108 -12.15 5.13 0.38
CA ARG A 108 -12.99 4.86 -0.79
C ARG A 108 -13.39 6.15 -1.52
N ARG A 109 -13.87 7.17 -0.79
CA ARG A 109 -14.27 8.47 -1.35
C ARG A 109 -13.11 9.21 -2.00
N LEU A 110 -11.89 9.01 -1.51
CA LEU A 110 -10.65 9.57 -2.06
C LEU A 110 -10.03 8.67 -3.15
N HIS A 111 -10.72 7.59 -3.53
CA HIS A 111 -10.29 6.63 -4.55
C HIS A 111 -8.98 5.91 -4.26
N PHE A 112 -8.57 5.78 -3.01
CA PHE A 112 -7.48 4.88 -2.64
C PHE A 112 -7.92 3.43 -2.83
N ASN A 113 -7.13 2.65 -3.57
CA ASN A 113 -7.47 1.27 -3.91
C ASN A 113 -6.48 0.23 -3.38
N ALA A 114 -5.46 0.69 -2.66
CA ALA A 114 -4.54 -0.15 -1.90
C ALA A 114 -4.20 0.56 -0.59
N VAL A 115 -4.28 -0.15 0.53
CA VAL A 115 -4.10 0.43 1.85
C VAL A 115 -3.19 -0.45 2.68
N GLN A 116 -2.07 0.11 3.10
CA GLN A 116 -1.13 -0.54 4.00
C GLN A 116 -1.67 -0.51 5.42
N PHE A 117 -1.75 -1.67 6.05
CA PHE A 117 -1.98 -1.80 7.47
C PHE A 117 -0.63 -1.68 8.17
N TYR A 118 -0.32 -0.48 8.63
CA TYR A 118 0.99 -0.16 9.20
C TYR A 118 1.06 -0.62 10.65
N ASP A 119 2.15 -1.32 11.02
CA ASP A 119 2.38 -1.86 12.37
C ASP A 119 1.21 -2.69 12.94
N TRP A 120 0.50 -3.41 12.08
CA TRP A 120 -0.59 -4.29 12.48
C TRP A 120 -0.13 -5.58 13.15
N MET A 121 1.15 -5.96 12.96
CA MET A 121 1.70 -7.26 13.36
C MET A 121 2.06 -7.32 14.84
N TYR A 122 2.13 -8.54 15.37
CA TYR A 122 2.59 -8.80 16.72
C TYR A 122 4.10 -8.52 16.89
N ARG A 123 4.91 -9.05 15.97
CA ARG A 123 6.35 -8.82 15.86
C ARG A 123 6.76 -8.85 14.39
N HIS A 124 7.92 -8.31 14.08
CA HIS A 124 8.42 -8.33 12.71
C HIS A 124 8.78 -9.73 12.20
N ASP A 125 9.14 -10.63 13.12
CA ASP A 125 9.49 -12.03 12.85
C ASP A 125 8.34 -13.02 13.11
N MET A 126 7.22 -12.56 13.63
CA MET A 126 5.99 -13.31 13.85
C MET A 126 4.80 -12.38 13.62
N LEU A 127 4.31 -12.31 12.39
CA LEU A 127 3.30 -11.31 12.03
C LEU A 127 1.97 -11.54 12.76
N LEU A 128 1.48 -12.79 12.77
CA LEU A 128 0.25 -13.12 13.50
C LEU A 128 0.54 -13.40 14.98
N PRO A 129 -0.23 -12.78 15.89
CA PRO A 129 -0.09 -13.02 17.32
C PRO A 129 -0.64 -14.39 17.75
N PRO A 130 -0.19 -14.90 18.90
CA PRO A 130 -0.75 -16.11 19.49
C PRO A 130 -2.14 -15.90 20.14
N GLN A 131 -2.61 -14.66 20.25
CA GLN A 131 -3.87 -14.28 20.91
C GLN A 131 -4.57 -13.12 20.20
N GLU A 132 -5.87 -12.94 20.40
CA GLU A 132 -6.69 -11.93 19.71
C GLU A 132 -6.26 -10.50 20.03
N ARG A 133 -5.84 -10.21 21.27
CA ARG A 133 -5.36 -8.90 21.69
C ARG A 133 -3.90 -8.99 22.08
N TYR A 134 -3.12 -8.02 21.63
CA TYR A 134 -1.68 -8.02 21.84
C TYR A 134 -1.13 -6.58 21.85
N LEU A 135 0.13 -6.45 22.23
CA LEU A 135 0.88 -5.23 22.00
C LEU A 135 1.70 -5.37 20.72
N ASP A 136 1.63 -4.38 19.86
CA ASP A 136 2.47 -4.29 18.67
C ASP A 136 3.94 -4.01 19.06
N PRO A 137 4.88 -3.98 18.08
CA PRO A 137 6.29 -3.72 18.37
C PRO A 137 6.58 -2.37 19.03
N MET A 138 5.65 -1.41 18.93
CA MET A 138 5.74 -0.08 19.55
C MET A 138 5.02 -0.01 20.91
N GLY A 139 4.47 -1.13 21.39
CA GLY A 139 3.76 -1.21 22.66
C GLY A 139 2.32 -0.68 22.62
N ARG A 140 1.72 -0.52 21.45
CA ARG A 140 0.31 -0.11 21.28
C ARG A 140 -0.61 -1.33 21.36
N GLU A 141 -1.77 -1.17 22.01
CA GLU A 141 -2.79 -2.20 22.01
C GLU A 141 -3.35 -2.42 20.61
N THR A 142 -3.46 -3.68 20.21
CA THR A 142 -3.97 -4.10 18.91
C THR A 142 -4.94 -5.26 19.09
N ASP A 143 -6.01 -5.29 18.29
CA ASP A 143 -7.07 -6.31 18.31
C ASP A 143 -7.28 -6.87 16.90
N LEU A 144 -7.14 -8.18 16.74
CA LEU A 144 -7.37 -8.86 15.46
C LEU A 144 -8.82 -8.70 14.96
N ALA A 145 -9.79 -8.48 15.84
CA ALA A 145 -11.17 -8.23 15.42
C ALA A 145 -11.30 -6.91 14.66
N ALA A 146 -10.62 -5.84 15.12
CA ALA A 146 -10.58 -4.56 14.41
C ALA A 146 -9.89 -4.72 13.05
N ILE A 147 -8.77 -5.43 12.99
CA ILE A 147 -8.04 -5.71 11.75
C ILE A 147 -8.93 -6.47 10.76
N ARG A 148 -9.62 -7.55 11.19
CA ARG A 148 -10.55 -8.30 10.32
C ARG A 148 -11.70 -7.44 9.81
N ALA A 149 -12.28 -6.59 10.65
CA ALA A 149 -13.37 -5.69 10.27
C ALA A 149 -12.91 -4.72 9.16
N LYS A 150 -11.73 -4.10 9.33
CA LYS A 150 -11.16 -3.18 8.34
C LYS A 150 -10.73 -3.89 7.05
N ILE A 151 -10.17 -5.11 7.13
CA ILE A 151 -9.89 -5.94 5.94
C ILE A 151 -11.18 -6.21 5.15
N ALA A 152 -12.24 -6.62 5.83
CA ALA A 152 -13.53 -6.91 5.20
C ALA A 152 -14.14 -5.66 4.55
N ALA A 153 -14.10 -4.51 5.24
CA ALA A 153 -14.58 -3.24 4.71
C ALA A 153 -13.77 -2.78 3.48
N CYS A 154 -12.44 -2.88 3.53
CA CYS A 154 -11.58 -2.57 2.38
C CYS A 154 -11.97 -3.42 1.16
N LYS A 155 -12.08 -4.74 1.32
CA LYS A 155 -12.45 -5.64 0.21
C LYS A 155 -13.84 -5.32 -0.35
N ALA A 156 -14.82 -5.03 0.51
CA ALA A 156 -16.16 -4.61 0.08
C ALA A 156 -16.13 -3.31 -0.72
N ALA A 157 -15.27 -2.38 -0.35
CA ALA A 157 -15.08 -1.09 -1.02
C ALA A 157 -14.17 -1.16 -2.26
N GLY A 158 -13.73 -2.34 -2.70
CA GLY A 158 -12.80 -2.48 -3.83
C GLY A 158 -11.39 -1.97 -3.53
N ILE A 159 -10.99 -1.98 -2.25
CA ILE A 159 -9.67 -1.59 -1.77
C ILE A 159 -8.90 -2.86 -1.38
N ARG A 160 -7.65 -2.95 -1.78
CA ARG A 160 -6.75 -4.05 -1.40
C ARG A 160 -6.11 -3.75 -0.04
N PRO A 161 -6.42 -4.50 1.04
CA PRO A 161 -5.67 -4.42 2.29
C PRO A 161 -4.30 -5.08 2.13
N ILE A 162 -3.22 -4.32 2.36
CA ILE A 162 -1.84 -4.75 2.20
C ILE A 162 -1.20 -4.84 3.59
N ALA A 163 -0.67 -6.00 3.95
CA ALA A 163 0.02 -6.17 5.22
C ALA A 163 1.43 -5.54 5.17
N TYR A 164 1.79 -4.77 6.18
CA TYR A 164 3.18 -4.36 6.39
C TYR A 164 4.02 -5.56 6.87
N GLY A 165 5.25 -5.68 6.36
CA GLY A 165 6.22 -6.65 6.81
C GLY A 165 7.64 -6.20 6.49
N ALA A 166 8.49 -6.04 7.50
CA ALA A 166 9.90 -5.71 7.30
C ALA A 166 10.66 -6.95 6.80
N VAL A 167 11.50 -6.76 5.77
CA VAL A 167 12.16 -7.90 5.10
C VAL A 167 13.26 -8.54 5.92
N TYR A 168 13.84 -7.82 6.89
CA TYR A 168 15.02 -8.29 7.63
C TYR A 168 15.00 -7.93 9.13
N ALA A 169 13.85 -7.65 9.70
CA ALA A 169 13.77 -7.28 11.12
C ALA A 169 13.28 -8.44 11.97
N ALA A 170 14.01 -8.76 13.03
CA ALA A 170 13.64 -9.76 14.02
C ALA A 170 13.75 -9.23 15.44
N ALA A 171 12.89 -9.76 16.32
CA ALA A 171 12.98 -9.50 17.74
C ALA A 171 14.18 -10.22 18.36
N LYS A 172 14.55 -9.76 19.56
CA LYS A 172 15.67 -10.29 20.35
C LYS A 172 15.56 -11.81 20.59
N GLU A 173 14.35 -12.31 20.76
CA GLU A 173 14.08 -13.72 21.02
C GLU A 173 14.51 -14.59 19.85
N LEU A 174 14.09 -14.26 18.63
CA LEU A 174 14.48 -15.01 17.44
C LEU A 174 16.01 -14.89 17.19
N PHE A 175 16.59 -13.71 17.39
CA PHE A 175 18.04 -13.56 17.28
C PHE A 175 18.77 -14.46 18.27
N ALA A 176 18.29 -14.60 19.51
CA ALA A 176 18.92 -15.49 20.50
C ALA A 176 18.84 -16.98 20.13
N GLU A 177 17.77 -17.38 19.42
CA GLU A 177 17.60 -18.75 18.89
C GLU A 177 18.42 -19.01 17.63
N HIS A 178 18.56 -17.98 16.77
CA HIS A 178 19.18 -18.09 15.44
C HIS A 178 20.18 -16.93 15.19
N PRO A 179 21.25 -16.80 15.99
CA PRO A 179 22.24 -15.76 15.75
C PRO A 179 22.95 -15.91 14.39
N GLU A 180 23.05 -17.14 13.87
CA GLU A 180 23.60 -17.45 12.54
C GLU A 180 22.77 -16.88 11.37
N TRP A 181 21.51 -16.47 11.63
CA TRP A 181 20.66 -15.84 10.62
C TRP A 181 20.84 -14.32 10.57
N ALA A 182 21.56 -13.71 11.51
CA ALA A 182 21.69 -12.26 11.57
C ALA A 182 22.71 -11.74 10.54
N MET A 183 22.59 -10.44 10.27
CA MET A 183 23.62 -9.67 9.58
C MET A 183 24.58 -9.05 10.59
N TYR A 184 25.83 -8.96 10.20
CA TYR A 184 26.92 -8.48 11.04
C TYR A 184 27.67 -7.35 10.34
N THR A 185 28.36 -6.54 11.12
CA THR A 185 29.40 -5.62 10.67
C THR A 185 30.68 -6.41 10.34
N MET A 186 31.61 -5.82 9.64
CA MET A 186 32.89 -6.44 9.30
C MET A 186 33.70 -6.89 10.52
N ASP A 187 33.60 -6.18 11.64
CA ASP A 187 34.23 -6.52 12.92
C ASP A 187 33.44 -7.53 13.76
N GLY A 188 32.29 -8.00 13.25
CA GLY A 188 31.52 -9.10 13.83
C GLY A 188 30.52 -8.67 14.90
N GLN A 189 30.09 -7.43 14.91
CA GLN A 189 28.99 -6.99 15.76
C GLN A 189 27.66 -7.27 15.05
N ALA A 190 26.68 -7.86 15.74
CA ALA A 190 25.33 -8.02 15.20
C ALA A 190 24.72 -6.65 14.92
N MET A 191 24.17 -6.49 13.72
CA MET A 191 23.56 -5.23 13.31
C MET A 191 22.14 -5.10 13.85
N THR A 192 21.80 -3.90 14.33
CA THR A 192 20.48 -3.62 14.89
C THR A 192 19.92 -2.29 14.42
N PHE A 193 18.59 -2.20 14.32
CA PHE A 193 17.87 -0.94 14.21
C PHE A 193 17.47 -0.47 15.61
N ALA A 194 17.84 0.76 15.96
CA ALA A 194 17.54 1.38 17.26
C ALA A 194 17.91 0.52 18.50
N GLY A 195 18.79 -0.48 18.36
CA GLY A 195 19.27 -1.32 19.45
C GLY A 195 18.31 -2.44 19.90
N TRP A 196 17.16 -2.63 19.25
CA TRP A 196 16.15 -3.62 19.66
C TRP A 196 15.65 -4.55 18.55
N LEU A 197 15.75 -4.15 17.27
CA LEU A 197 15.48 -5.01 16.12
C LEU A 197 16.79 -5.47 15.49
N TYR A 198 16.96 -6.76 15.33
CA TYR A 198 18.11 -7.35 14.69
C TYR A 198 17.89 -7.46 13.18
N TYR A 199 18.90 -7.08 12.40
CA TYR A 199 18.88 -7.28 10.95
C TYR A 199 19.20 -8.71 10.60
N MET A 200 18.33 -9.37 9.86
CA MET A 200 18.44 -10.75 9.48
C MET A 200 18.89 -10.91 8.02
N ASN A 201 19.73 -11.89 7.77
CA ASN A 201 20.33 -12.16 6.46
C ASN A 201 19.28 -12.71 5.48
N ILE A 202 18.98 -11.91 4.47
CA ILE A 202 17.97 -12.22 3.44
C ILE A 202 18.49 -13.06 2.28
N ALA A 203 19.75 -13.49 2.31
CA ALA A 203 20.28 -14.38 1.28
C ALA A 203 19.45 -15.67 1.17
N PRO A 204 19.19 -16.18 -0.04
CA PRO A 204 18.37 -17.38 -0.21
C PRO A 204 18.87 -18.63 0.52
N SER A 205 20.16 -18.67 0.85
CA SER A 205 20.77 -19.76 1.61
C SER A 205 20.58 -19.65 3.12
N CYS A 206 20.08 -18.52 3.62
CA CYS A 206 19.84 -18.28 5.04
C CYS A 206 18.43 -18.75 5.43
N GLY A 207 18.29 -19.41 6.58
CA GLY A 207 17.01 -19.88 7.10
C GLY A 207 15.98 -18.75 7.34
N TRP A 208 16.44 -17.53 7.61
CA TRP A 208 15.59 -16.35 7.72
C TRP A 208 14.74 -16.12 6.46
N SER A 209 15.29 -16.33 5.25
CA SER A 209 14.53 -16.13 4.02
C SER A 209 13.29 -17.02 3.96
N GLU A 210 13.38 -18.30 4.34
CA GLU A 210 12.21 -19.19 4.40
C GLU A 210 11.25 -18.78 5.51
N HIS A 211 11.78 -18.39 6.66
CA HIS A 211 10.99 -17.96 7.81
C HIS A 211 10.09 -16.75 7.46
N ILE A 212 10.67 -15.69 6.92
CA ILE A 212 9.90 -14.47 6.61
C ILE A 212 8.89 -14.68 5.47
N LEU A 213 9.23 -15.51 4.48
CA LEU A 213 8.29 -15.89 3.42
C LEU A 213 7.09 -16.67 3.97
N ALA A 214 7.31 -17.54 4.96
CA ALA A 214 6.23 -18.24 5.63
C ALA A 214 5.33 -17.28 6.40
N GLU A 215 5.88 -16.25 7.06
CA GLU A 215 5.10 -15.20 7.73
C GLU A 215 4.28 -14.38 6.73
N PHE A 216 4.83 -14.03 5.56
CA PHE A 216 4.08 -13.33 4.50
C PHE A 216 2.91 -14.18 3.97
N ARG A 217 3.11 -15.48 3.80
CA ARG A 217 2.01 -16.40 3.44
C ARG A 217 0.91 -16.43 4.49
N LYS A 218 1.27 -16.48 5.79
CA LYS A 218 0.30 -16.45 6.89
C LYS A 218 -0.53 -15.16 6.88
N ALA A 219 0.08 -14.01 6.60
CA ALA A 219 -0.63 -12.74 6.49
C ALA A 219 -1.67 -12.77 5.35
N VAL A 220 -1.32 -13.28 4.17
CA VAL A 220 -2.26 -13.42 3.06
C VAL A 220 -3.36 -14.43 3.40
N ALA A 221 -3.03 -15.58 3.98
CA ALA A 221 -4.01 -16.56 4.44
C ALA A 221 -4.95 -16.00 5.52
N PHE A 222 -4.50 -15.06 6.36
CA PHE A 222 -5.33 -14.35 7.33
C PHE A 222 -6.36 -13.43 6.67
N GLY A 223 -6.12 -12.96 5.45
CA GLY A 223 -7.08 -12.19 4.68
C GLY A 223 -6.53 -10.95 3.98
N PHE A 224 -5.25 -10.62 4.11
CA PHE A 224 -4.65 -9.53 3.34
C PHE A 224 -4.59 -9.85 1.84
N SER A 225 -4.59 -8.82 1.02
CA SER A 225 -4.50 -8.92 -0.45
C SER A 225 -3.06 -8.78 -0.96
N GLY A 226 -2.08 -8.83 -0.08
CA GLY A 226 -0.66 -8.74 -0.43
C GLY A 226 0.20 -8.24 0.72
N ILE A 227 1.48 -8.06 0.40
CA ILE A 227 2.52 -7.66 1.34
C ILE A 227 3.23 -6.39 0.87
N HIS A 228 3.40 -5.45 1.78
CA HIS A 228 4.36 -4.38 1.67
C HIS A 228 5.67 -4.82 2.34
N MET A 229 6.69 -5.02 1.53
CA MET A 229 8.02 -5.46 1.95
C MET A 229 8.87 -4.23 2.28
N ASP A 230 8.99 -3.94 3.56
CA ASP A 230 9.70 -2.75 4.00
C ASP A 230 11.20 -2.98 4.22
N THR A 231 11.98 -1.96 3.87
CA THR A 231 13.40 -1.83 4.21
C THR A 231 13.64 -0.48 4.86
N TYR A 232 14.73 -0.37 5.62
CA TYR A 232 15.10 0.88 6.29
C TYR A 232 16.14 1.70 5.50
N GLY A 233 16.40 1.34 4.22
CA GLY A 233 17.38 2.01 3.37
C GLY A 233 18.85 1.73 3.75
N PHE A 234 19.08 0.99 4.81
CA PHE A 234 20.38 0.52 5.29
C PHE A 234 20.18 -0.75 6.13
N PRO A 235 21.22 -1.56 6.41
CA PRO A 235 22.57 -1.38 5.90
C PRO A 235 22.68 -1.65 4.39
N LYS A 236 23.75 -1.16 3.75
CA LYS A 236 24.06 -1.46 2.34
C LYS A 236 25.22 -2.45 2.19
N GLN A 237 26.07 -2.54 3.22
CA GLN A 237 27.17 -3.48 3.29
C GLN A 237 27.04 -4.28 4.59
N VAL A 238 26.97 -5.58 4.45
CA VAL A 238 26.73 -6.50 5.57
C VAL A 238 27.51 -7.81 5.39
N TRP A 239 27.71 -8.51 6.47
CA TRP A 239 28.37 -9.82 6.52
C TRP A 239 27.46 -10.83 7.20
N ASP A 240 27.64 -12.10 6.87
CA ASP A 240 27.01 -13.20 7.59
C ASP A 240 27.76 -13.53 8.89
N ALA A 241 27.28 -14.54 9.61
CA ALA A 241 27.89 -15.00 10.86
C ALA A 241 29.33 -15.53 10.68
N GLU A 242 29.69 -16.02 9.48
CA GLU A 242 31.03 -16.47 9.12
C GLU A 242 31.90 -15.34 8.54
N ARG A 243 31.42 -14.10 8.59
CA ARG A 243 32.10 -12.89 8.09
C ARG A 243 32.31 -12.89 6.57
N ARG A 244 31.47 -13.57 5.82
CA ARG A 244 31.42 -13.47 4.37
C ARG A 244 30.52 -12.29 4.00
N PRO A 245 30.88 -11.48 2.99
CA PRO A 245 30.03 -10.39 2.55
C PRO A 245 28.71 -10.93 1.99
N VAL A 246 27.60 -10.25 2.28
CA VAL A 246 26.27 -10.52 1.73
C VAL A 246 25.91 -9.42 0.76
N GLU A 247 25.76 -9.77 -0.51
CA GLU A 247 25.40 -8.84 -1.57
C GLU A 247 23.89 -8.59 -1.56
N LEU A 248 23.45 -7.50 -0.90
CA LEU A 248 22.03 -7.18 -0.75
C LEU A 248 21.38 -6.85 -2.10
N THR A 249 22.13 -6.27 -3.05
CA THR A 249 21.67 -6.00 -4.41
C THR A 249 21.33 -7.28 -5.19
N ASP A 250 21.92 -8.42 -4.82
CA ASP A 250 21.60 -9.72 -5.38
C ASP A 250 20.52 -10.46 -4.57
N ALA A 251 20.49 -10.24 -3.26
CA ALA A 251 19.57 -10.95 -2.37
C ALA A 251 18.15 -10.37 -2.41
N LEU A 252 18.02 -9.05 -2.45
CA LEU A 252 16.71 -8.37 -2.46
C LEU A 252 15.82 -8.77 -3.66
N PRO A 253 16.31 -8.77 -4.93
CA PRO A 253 15.47 -9.21 -6.06
C PRO A 253 14.97 -10.63 -5.89
N LYS A 254 15.82 -11.53 -5.43
CA LYS A 254 15.48 -12.95 -5.20
C LYS A 254 14.42 -13.08 -4.10
N LEU A 255 14.53 -12.29 -3.03
CA LEU A 255 13.54 -12.29 -1.96
C LEU A 255 12.19 -11.76 -2.44
N ILE A 256 12.17 -10.68 -3.23
CA ILE A 256 10.94 -10.11 -3.80
C ILE A 256 10.22 -11.13 -4.69
N ASP A 257 10.96 -11.78 -5.60
CA ASP A 257 10.38 -12.77 -6.51
C ASP A 257 9.85 -14.01 -5.78
N ARG A 258 10.58 -14.48 -4.78
CA ARG A 258 10.13 -15.58 -3.92
C ARG A 258 8.93 -15.19 -3.05
N ALA A 259 8.89 -13.94 -2.56
CA ALA A 259 7.74 -13.44 -1.84
C ALA A 259 6.50 -13.40 -2.74
N ALA A 260 6.63 -12.90 -3.97
CA ALA A 260 5.54 -12.89 -4.94
C ALA A 260 5.04 -14.31 -5.26
N GLU A 261 5.93 -15.28 -5.40
CA GLU A 261 5.57 -16.68 -5.58
C GLU A 261 4.86 -17.24 -4.34
N ALA A 262 5.44 -17.03 -3.15
CA ALA A 262 4.90 -17.53 -1.89
C ALA A 262 3.50 -17.00 -1.59
N VAL A 263 3.26 -15.69 -1.71
CA VAL A 263 1.94 -15.11 -1.41
C VAL A 263 0.90 -15.50 -2.46
N ARG A 264 1.29 -15.68 -3.72
CA ARG A 264 0.38 -16.09 -4.81
C ARG A 264 0.01 -17.58 -4.76
N THR A 265 0.68 -18.40 -3.95
CA THR A 265 0.18 -19.75 -3.63
C THR A 265 -1.02 -19.72 -2.70
N GLU A 266 -1.16 -18.70 -1.85
CA GLU A 266 -2.32 -18.52 -0.96
C GLU A 266 -3.47 -17.81 -1.67
N ASP A 267 -3.17 -16.73 -2.40
CA ASP A 267 -4.12 -15.98 -3.23
C ASP A 267 -3.44 -15.56 -4.54
N PRO A 268 -3.82 -16.11 -5.70
CA PRO A 268 -3.23 -15.74 -6.99
C PRO A 268 -3.30 -14.24 -7.33
N ALA A 269 -4.24 -13.50 -6.72
CA ALA A 269 -4.38 -12.06 -6.86
C ALA A 269 -3.52 -11.26 -5.86
N ALA A 270 -2.79 -11.94 -4.95
CA ALA A 270 -1.98 -11.26 -3.95
C ALA A 270 -0.86 -10.43 -4.58
N GLY A 271 -0.75 -9.18 -4.09
CA GLY A 271 0.25 -8.22 -4.53
C GLY A 271 1.52 -8.21 -3.68
N VAL A 272 2.60 -7.72 -4.27
CA VAL A 272 3.84 -7.42 -3.57
C VAL A 272 4.29 -6.02 -3.91
N ILE A 273 4.58 -5.22 -2.91
CA ILE A 273 5.10 -3.86 -3.02
C ILE A 273 6.37 -3.79 -2.19
N PHE A 274 7.48 -3.37 -2.80
CA PHE A 274 8.76 -3.29 -2.12
C PHE A 274 9.18 -1.83 -1.92
N ASN A 275 9.60 -1.49 -0.69
CA ASN A 275 10.13 -0.16 -0.37
C ASN A 275 11.59 -0.03 -0.77
N ALA A 276 11.84 0.61 -1.91
CA ALA A 276 13.16 1.00 -2.36
C ALA A 276 13.49 2.40 -1.83
N VAL A 277 13.86 2.50 -0.56
CA VAL A 277 14.16 3.77 0.12
C VAL A 277 15.16 4.60 -0.71
N ASN A 278 14.77 5.84 -1.08
CA ASN A 278 15.57 6.70 -1.94
C ASN A 278 16.04 6.03 -3.24
N ASN A 279 15.20 5.20 -3.86
CA ASN A 279 15.51 4.41 -5.07
C ASN A 279 16.60 3.33 -4.91
N TRP A 280 17.00 2.97 -3.70
CA TRP A 280 18.00 1.92 -3.55
C TRP A 280 17.37 0.56 -3.24
N PRO A 281 17.75 -0.51 -3.91
CA PRO A 281 18.63 -0.65 -5.08
C PRO A 281 17.81 -0.76 -6.38
N MET A 282 17.30 0.34 -6.92
CA MET A 282 16.30 0.39 -7.99
C MET A 282 16.67 -0.46 -9.20
N GLU A 283 17.90 -0.33 -9.72
CA GLU A 283 18.33 -1.07 -10.90
C GLU A 283 18.25 -2.59 -10.70
N ALA A 284 18.54 -3.07 -9.49
CA ALA A 284 18.48 -4.50 -9.17
C ALA A 284 17.03 -5.02 -9.03
N VAL A 285 16.12 -4.20 -8.46
CA VAL A 285 14.74 -4.64 -8.17
C VAL A 285 13.72 -4.23 -9.25
N ALA A 286 14.15 -3.51 -10.26
CA ALA A 286 13.26 -2.96 -11.29
C ALA A 286 12.41 -4.04 -12.00
N GLU A 287 13.00 -5.15 -12.37
CA GLU A 287 12.36 -6.22 -13.14
C GLU A 287 11.70 -7.32 -12.28
N THR A 288 11.76 -7.19 -10.96
CA THR A 288 11.16 -8.17 -10.05
C THR A 288 9.63 -8.24 -10.19
N ARG A 289 9.03 -9.27 -9.61
CA ARG A 289 7.57 -9.53 -9.66
C ARG A 289 6.73 -8.63 -8.75
N GLN A 290 7.30 -7.53 -8.22
CA GLN A 290 6.53 -6.52 -7.50
C GLN A 290 5.54 -5.80 -8.42
N ASP A 291 4.37 -5.42 -7.90
CA ASP A 291 3.29 -4.80 -8.70
C ASP A 291 3.50 -3.29 -8.88
N ALA A 292 4.10 -2.63 -7.92
CA ALA A 292 4.45 -1.22 -7.95
C ALA A 292 5.77 -0.99 -7.22
N VAL A 293 6.51 0.03 -7.63
CA VAL A 293 7.68 0.52 -6.91
C VAL A 293 7.21 1.48 -5.81
N TYR A 294 7.60 1.23 -4.58
CA TYR A 294 7.37 2.16 -3.49
C TYR A 294 8.69 2.81 -3.10
N ILE A 295 8.68 4.14 -2.93
CA ILE A 295 9.85 4.93 -2.57
C ILE A 295 9.53 5.74 -1.35
N GLU A 296 10.16 5.43 -0.25
CA GLU A 296 10.18 6.27 0.93
C GLU A 296 11.32 7.30 0.81
N VAL A 297 10.96 8.58 0.90
CA VAL A 297 11.90 9.67 0.63
C VAL A 297 12.53 10.17 1.93
N TRP A 298 13.84 10.01 2.03
CA TRP A 298 14.66 10.45 3.16
C TRP A 298 15.79 11.40 2.71
N PRO A 299 16.39 12.15 3.61
CA PRO A 299 17.57 12.93 3.27
C PRO A 299 18.63 12.08 2.53
N PRO A 300 19.34 12.65 1.55
CA PRO A 300 19.44 14.07 1.22
C PRO A 300 18.34 14.61 0.25
N ASN A 301 17.29 13.82 -0.05
CA ASN A 301 16.22 14.20 -0.97
C ASN A 301 15.19 15.08 -0.23
N ASP A 302 15.47 16.38 -0.09
CA ASP A 302 14.70 17.33 0.70
C ASP A 302 13.98 18.42 -0.12
N ARG A 303 14.06 18.34 -1.47
CA ARG A 303 13.47 19.31 -2.40
C ARG A 303 12.34 18.68 -3.21
N TYR A 304 11.36 19.49 -3.61
CA TYR A 304 10.30 19.01 -4.50
C TYR A 304 10.82 18.46 -5.84
N TYR A 305 11.92 19.00 -6.35
CA TYR A 305 12.55 18.48 -7.56
C TYR A 305 13.12 17.08 -7.39
N ASP A 306 13.55 16.72 -6.20
CA ASP A 306 14.06 15.37 -5.89
C ASP A 306 12.92 14.32 -6.01
N LEU A 307 11.68 14.69 -5.64
CA LEU A 307 10.50 13.84 -5.83
C LEU A 307 10.33 13.47 -7.30
N TYR A 308 10.38 14.47 -8.19
CA TYR A 308 10.28 14.25 -9.63
C TYR A 308 11.41 13.36 -10.14
N THR A 309 12.64 13.59 -9.69
CA THR A 309 13.81 12.81 -10.12
C THR A 309 13.68 11.35 -9.71
N LEU A 310 13.33 11.09 -8.45
CA LEU A 310 13.14 9.73 -7.91
C LEU A 310 12.05 8.96 -8.68
N ILE A 311 10.90 9.58 -8.92
CA ILE A 311 9.81 8.95 -9.68
C ILE A 311 10.25 8.65 -11.10
N ARG A 312 10.86 9.63 -11.77
CA ARG A 312 11.32 9.48 -13.16
C ARG A 312 12.34 8.34 -13.31
N GLU A 313 13.33 8.28 -12.44
CA GLU A 313 14.32 7.20 -12.42
C GLU A 313 13.66 5.84 -12.23
N ALA A 314 12.80 5.70 -11.23
CA ALA A 314 12.11 4.46 -10.95
C ALA A 314 11.24 3.99 -12.14
N ARG A 315 10.51 4.92 -12.77
CA ARG A 315 9.68 4.61 -13.95
C ARG A 315 10.51 4.23 -15.18
N LEU A 316 11.63 4.91 -15.40
CA LEU A 316 12.52 4.59 -16.53
C LEU A 316 13.17 3.22 -16.36
N CYS A 317 13.57 2.87 -15.12
CA CYS A 317 14.19 1.58 -14.84
C CYS A 317 13.17 0.42 -14.88
N SER A 318 11.97 0.61 -14.31
CA SER A 318 11.06 -0.49 -14.06
C SER A 318 9.86 -0.56 -15.03
N GLY A 319 9.49 0.54 -15.65
CA GLY A 319 8.22 0.65 -16.39
C GLY A 319 6.96 0.52 -15.52
N LYS A 320 7.12 0.40 -14.19
CA LYS A 320 6.04 0.17 -13.23
C LYS A 320 5.46 1.49 -12.72
N GLN A 321 4.31 1.37 -12.07
CA GLN A 321 3.77 2.46 -11.27
C GLN A 321 4.65 2.74 -10.06
N VAL A 322 4.72 4.01 -9.68
CA VAL A 322 5.50 4.47 -8.54
C VAL A 322 4.56 5.02 -7.47
N VAL A 323 4.72 4.55 -6.25
CA VAL A 323 4.13 5.10 -5.04
C VAL A 323 5.21 5.86 -4.30
N LEU A 324 4.98 7.13 -3.99
CA LEU A 324 5.96 7.95 -3.28
C LEU A 324 5.43 8.29 -1.88
N ALA A 325 6.20 7.95 -0.85
CA ALA A 325 5.97 8.40 0.52
C ALA A 325 6.93 9.53 0.85
N ALA A 326 6.40 10.76 0.87
CA ALA A 326 7.15 11.96 1.17
C ALA A 326 6.71 12.56 2.51
N TYR A 327 7.66 12.87 3.37
CA TYR A 327 7.41 13.51 4.66
C TYR A 327 7.35 15.03 4.50
N LEU A 328 6.28 15.64 5.01
CA LEU A 328 6.04 17.07 4.92
C LEU A 328 6.34 17.75 6.26
N HIS A 329 7.55 18.23 6.47
CA HIS A 329 7.96 18.94 7.68
C HIS A 329 7.04 20.13 8.05
N PRO A 330 6.45 20.90 7.10
CA PRO A 330 5.52 21.98 7.46
C PRO A 330 4.32 21.53 8.27
N PHE A 331 3.89 20.27 8.21
CA PHE A 331 2.80 19.76 9.07
C PHE A 331 3.16 19.68 10.55
N GLN A 332 4.45 19.72 10.88
CA GLN A 332 4.94 19.73 12.27
C GLN A 332 5.05 21.13 12.84
N GLN A 333 4.75 22.17 12.05
CA GLN A 333 4.88 23.56 12.41
C GLN A 333 3.52 24.20 12.66
N ALA A 334 3.48 25.32 13.38
CA ALA A 334 2.24 26.05 13.64
C ALA A 334 1.72 26.83 12.43
N ASP A 335 2.50 26.98 11.34
CA ASP A 335 2.07 27.66 10.10
C ASP A 335 1.18 26.75 9.26
N THR A 336 -0.13 26.84 9.47
CA THR A 336 -1.14 26.08 8.73
C THR A 336 -1.19 26.42 7.25
N ASP A 337 -0.97 27.68 6.89
CA ASP A 337 -0.95 28.11 5.48
C ASP A 337 0.27 27.57 4.75
N GLY A 338 1.41 27.51 5.41
CA GLY A 338 2.62 26.88 4.91
C GLY A 338 2.42 25.37 4.71
N ALA A 339 1.77 24.71 5.66
CA ALA A 339 1.44 23.29 5.57
C ALA A 339 0.50 22.98 4.39
N GLU A 340 -0.53 23.77 4.19
CA GLU A 340 -1.45 23.60 3.05
C GLU A 340 -0.75 23.81 1.71
N ARG A 341 0.07 24.86 1.59
CA ARG A 341 0.86 25.09 0.35
C ARG A 341 1.81 23.94 0.07
N ALA A 342 2.51 23.43 1.09
CA ALA A 342 3.42 22.28 0.97
C ALA A 342 2.68 21.02 0.52
N PHE A 343 1.50 20.76 1.09
CA PHE A 343 0.66 19.63 0.69
C PHE A 343 0.25 19.73 -0.78
N ARG A 344 -0.30 20.88 -1.21
CA ARG A 344 -0.75 21.10 -2.59
C ARG A 344 0.40 20.95 -3.60
N LEU A 345 1.58 21.46 -3.26
CA LEU A 345 2.76 21.37 -4.14
C LEU A 345 3.29 19.94 -4.23
N SER A 346 3.36 19.22 -3.10
CA SER A 346 3.75 17.80 -3.09
C SER A 346 2.77 16.94 -3.89
N TRP A 347 1.47 17.16 -3.69
CA TRP A 347 0.43 16.46 -4.46
C TRP A 347 0.60 16.70 -5.96
N ALA A 348 0.77 17.95 -6.37
CA ALA A 348 0.96 18.29 -7.79
C ALA A 348 2.25 17.65 -8.35
N ALA A 349 3.35 17.71 -7.60
CA ALA A 349 4.63 17.13 -8.03
C ALA A 349 4.55 15.60 -8.21
N ILE A 350 3.92 14.90 -7.27
CA ILE A 350 3.75 13.44 -7.31
C ILE A 350 2.79 13.04 -8.43
N SER A 351 1.69 13.81 -8.62
CA SER A 351 0.69 13.47 -9.64
C SER A 351 1.14 13.78 -11.07
N ALA A 352 2.10 14.68 -11.25
CA ALA A 352 2.59 15.08 -12.56
C ALA A 352 3.78 14.23 -13.07
N ALA A 353 4.42 13.50 -12.19
CA ALA A 353 5.58 12.66 -12.50
C ALA A 353 5.17 11.19 -12.70
#